data_bed1b5c01f3339a7b771ef32d2a33086
#
_entry.id   bed1b5c01f3339a7b771ef32d2a33086
#
_cell.length_a   1.000
_cell.length_b   1.000
_cell.length_c   1.000
_cell.angle_alpha   90.00
_cell.angle_beta   90.00
_cell.angle_gamma   90.00
#
_symmetry.space_group_name_H-M   'P 1'
#
loop_
_entity.id
_entity.type
_entity.pdbx_description
1 polymer ?
#
loop_
_entity_poly.entity_id
_entity_poly.type
_entity_poly.pdbx_seq_one_letter_code
_entity_poly.pdbx_strand_id
1 'polypeptide(L)'
;ASTAAGTIGSEAAGTSYFGVIDKDGNIFSCTPSEGAKSGPIIPGTGMALCLRGSQAKAEPGHPAAVGPGKRPRLTPAPALVLKDGQPVMVLGGYGGDHIPQGTLQIFLNAVEFGLDPQEAVEEPRVYTYNFPSSGSPATYLPGVMRAEGRISADVLEALRQRGHTVERLSDWFEGVCLYGMIIRHPHSGILQGGADPRGEAYAVGY
;
A
#
# COMPACT_ATOMS: atom_id res chain seq x y z
N ALA A 1 10.33 -26.26 20.47
CA ALA A 1 11.34 -25.66 19.63
C ALA A 1 10.79 -24.31 19.18
N SER A 2 11.37 -23.21 19.67
CA SER A 2 11.03 -21.84 19.31
C SER A 2 11.40 -21.63 17.85
N THR A 3 10.43 -21.50 16.97
CA THR A 3 10.65 -20.96 15.64
C THR A 3 10.83 -19.46 15.80
N ALA A 4 12.07 -18.99 15.68
CA ALA A 4 12.36 -17.58 15.58
C ALA A 4 11.54 -17.01 14.41
N ALA A 5 10.63 -16.09 14.70
CA ALA A 5 9.98 -15.28 13.68
C ALA A 5 11.10 -14.51 12.97
N GLY A 6 11.39 -14.90 11.74
CA GLY A 6 12.34 -14.18 10.92
C GLY A 6 11.87 -12.74 10.80
N THR A 7 12.71 -11.80 11.20
CA THR A 7 12.53 -10.37 10.93
C THR A 7 12.38 -10.25 9.42
N ILE A 8 11.17 -9.97 8.95
CA ILE A 8 10.97 -9.57 7.56
C ILE A 8 11.64 -8.21 7.47
N GLY A 9 12.86 -8.20 6.93
CA GLY A 9 13.59 -6.98 6.69
C GLY A 9 12.69 -6.04 5.89
N SER A 10 12.62 -4.79 6.30
CA SER A 10 11.87 -3.76 5.59
C SER A 10 12.46 -3.58 4.19
N GLU A 11 11.96 -4.31 3.21
CA GLU A 11 12.24 -4.06 1.79
C GLU A 11 11.67 -2.72 1.31
N ALA A 12 10.99 -2.00 2.21
CA ALA A 12 10.34 -0.72 1.95
C ALA A 12 11.29 0.49 1.88
N ALA A 13 12.59 0.29 2.00
CA ALA A 13 13.54 1.39 1.89
C ALA A 13 13.69 1.85 0.44
N GLY A 14 12.91 2.85 0.04
CA GLY A 14 12.98 3.46 -1.29
C GLY A 14 11.63 3.64 -1.99
N THR A 15 10.52 3.31 -1.36
CA THR A 15 9.18 3.61 -1.88
C THR A 15 8.57 4.76 -1.09
N SER A 16 7.95 5.70 -1.79
CA SER A 16 7.14 6.77 -1.21
C SER A 16 5.78 6.83 -1.89
N TYR A 17 4.87 7.57 -1.31
CA TYR A 17 3.59 7.89 -1.94
C TYR A 17 3.33 9.38 -1.84
N PHE A 18 2.76 9.97 -2.90
CA PHE A 18 2.17 11.29 -2.83
C PHE A 18 0.95 11.41 -3.75
N GLY A 19 -0.06 12.13 -3.24
CA GLY A 19 -1.26 12.49 -3.98
C GLY A 19 -1.44 13.99 -3.94
N VAL A 20 -1.98 14.56 -5.02
CA VAL A 20 -2.23 16.01 -5.14
C VAL A 20 -3.58 16.24 -5.79
N ILE A 21 -4.31 17.23 -5.29
CA ILE A 21 -5.45 17.86 -5.97
C ILE A 21 -5.15 19.34 -6.00
N ASP A 22 -5.07 19.94 -7.20
CA ASP A 22 -4.80 21.35 -7.34
C ASP A 22 -6.09 22.21 -7.31
N LYS A 23 -5.92 23.54 -7.32
CA LYS A 23 -7.03 24.50 -7.29
C LYS A 23 -7.95 24.39 -8.51
N ASP A 24 -7.46 23.89 -9.63
CA ASP A 24 -8.22 23.71 -10.88
C ASP A 24 -8.93 22.36 -10.95
N GLY A 25 -8.73 21.50 -9.92
CA GLY A 25 -9.32 20.18 -9.79
C GLY A 25 -8.56 19.08 -10.55
N ASN A 26 -7.35 19.35 -11.03
CA ASN A 26 -6.50 18.28 -11.55
C ASN A 26 -6.04 17.39 -10.41
N ILE A 27 -5.99 16.09 -10.65
CA ILE A 27 -5.61 15.10 -9.66
C ILE A 27 -4.39 14.30 -10.12
N PHE A 28 -3.51 13.98 -9.17
CA PHE A 28 -2.33 13.17 -9.41
C PHE A 28 -2.10 12.21 -8.25
N SER A 29 -1.79 10.96 -8.55
CA SER A 29 -1.47 9.93 -7.56
C SER A 29 -0.24 9.15 -8.03
N CYS A 30 0.77 9.05 -7.18
CA CYS A 30 2.04 8.43 -7.56
C CYS A 30 2.66 7.65 -6.41
N THR A 31 3.14 6.45 -6.72
CA THR A 31 3.98 5.65 -5.83
C THR A 31 5.36 5.46 -6.48
N PRO A 32 6.28 6.44 -6.34
CA PRO A 32 7.65 6.27 -6.79
C PRO A 32 8.36 5.23 -5.92
N SER A 33 9.21 4.44 -6.55
CA SER A 33 9.99 3.41 -5.85
C SER A 33 11.37 3.30 -6.48
N GLU A 34 12.37 3.58 -5.70
CA GLU A 34 13.75 3.69 -6.14
C GLU A 34 14.69 2.82 -5.29
N GLY A 35 15.92 2.68 -5.75
CA GLY A 35 16.97 1.94 -5.03
C GLY A 35 17.85 2.85 -4.17
N ALA A 36 17.25 3.78 -3.40
CA ALA A 36 18.00 4.83 -2.68
C ALA A 36 19.15 4.32 -1.79
N LYS A 37 19.05 3.09 -1.30
CA LYS A 37 20.10 2.48 -0.46
C LYS A 37 21.09 1.58 -1.23
N SER A 38 20.76 1.16 -2.45
CA SER A 38 21.53 0.14 -3.17
C SER A 38 21.56 0.30 -4.69
N GLY A 39 20.76 1.21 -5.24
CA GLY A 39 20.74 1.49 -6.68
C GLY A 39 21.83 2.47 -7.09
N PRO A 40 22.39 2.34 -8.29
CA PRO A 40 23.31 3.33 -8.83
C PRO A 40 22.59 4.66 -9.05
N ILE A 41 23.32 5.75 -8.84
CA ILE A 41 22.85 7.09 -9.17
C ILE A 41 23.07 7.34 -10.66
N ILE A 42 22.06 7.82 -11.34
CA ILE A 42 22.17 8.18 -12.77
C ILE A 42 23.00 9.47 -12.89
N PRO A 43 24.16 9.43 -13.58
CA PRO A 43 25.05 10.58 -13.66
C PRO A 43 24.34 11.84 -14.15
N GLY A 44 24.59 12.97 -13.49
CA GLY A 44 24.05 14.28 -13.86
C GLY A 44 22.59 14.54 -13.44
N THR A 45 21.88 13.56 -12.87
CA THR A 45 20.49 13.73 -12.48
C THR A 45 20.26 13.74 -10.96
N GLY A 46 21.16 13.11 -10.19
CA GLY A 46 20.97 12.87 -8.75
C GLY A 46 19.90 11.82 -8.42
N MET A 47 19.29 11.19 -9.43
CA MET A 47 18.24 10.17 -9.22
C MET A 47 18.85 8.79 -9.07
N ALA A 48 18.36 8.03 -8.08
CA ALA A 48 18.65 6.61 -7.94
C ALA A 48 17.88 5.79 -8.97
N LEU A 49 18.53 4.76 -9.51
CA LEU A 49 17.88 3.85 -10.46
C LEU A 49 16.82 2.99 -9.74
N CYS A 50 15.65 2.90 -10.33
CA CYS A 50 14.57 2.05 -9.84
C CYS A 50 14.95 0.56 -9.95
N LEU A 51 14.92 -0.16 -8.82
CA LEU A 51 15.24 -1.59 -8.76
C LEU A 51 14.01 -2.50 -8.94
N ARG A 52 12.86 -1.97 -9.33
CA ARG A 52 11.62 -2.77 -9.50
C ARG A 52 11.73 -3.82 -10.60
N GLY A 53 12.69 -3.74 -11.49
CA GLY A 53 13.03 -4.82 -12.40
C GLY A 53 13.31 -6.17 -11.73
N SER A 54 13.75 -6.16 -10.45
CA SER A 54 13.95 -7.37 -9.64
C SER A 54 12.66 -8.17 -9.37
N GLN A 55 11.50 -7.58 -9.57
CA GLN A 55 10.20 -8.26 -9.46
C GLN A 55 9.84 -9.08 -10.71
N ALA A 56 10.53 -8.85 -11.82
CA ALA A 56 10.44 -9.71 -12.99
C ALA A 56 11.21 -11.01 -12.78
N LYS A 57 10.89 -12.04 -13.56
CA LYS A 57 11.54 -13.36 -13.52
C LYS A 57 12.39 -13.56 -14.75
N ALA A 58 13.53 -14.22 -14.55
CA ALA A 58 14.43 -14.58 -15.64
C ALA A 58 14.06 -15.93 -16.29
N GLU A 59 13.24 -16.76 -15.62
CA GLU A 59 12.88 -18.09 -16.10
C GLU A 59 12.02 -18.02 -17.37
N PRO A 60 12.44 -18.61 -18.47
CA PRO A 60 11.62 -18.69 -19.68
C PRO A 60 10.29 -19.40 -19.41
N GLY A 61 9.19 -18.83 -19.94
CA GLY A 61 7.85 -19.39 -19.75
C GLY A 61 7.13 -18.95 -18.46
N HIS A 62 7.82 -18.34 -17.51
CA HIS A 62 7.14 -17.78 -16.32
C HIS A 62 6.25 -16.60 -16.75
N PRO A 63 5.00 -16.47 -16.21
CA PRO A 63 4.11 -15.36 -16.56
C PRO A 63 4.74 -13.97 -16.38
N ALA A 64 5.56 -13.78 -15.35
CA ALA A 64 6.30 -12.54 -15.07
C ALA A 64 7.71 -12.50 -15.67
N ALA A 65 8.04 -13.39 -16.63
CA ALA A 65 9.33 -13.36 -17.30
C ALA A 65 9.54 -12.06 -18.08
N VAL A 66 10.78 -11.55 -18.04
CA VAL A 66 11.19 -10.40 -18.86
C VAL A 66 10.95 -10.69 -20.34
N GLY A 67 10.41 -9.74 -21.07
CA GLY A 67 10.19 -9.85 -22.51
C GLY A 67 9.72 -8.55 -23.13
N PRO A 68 9.97 -8.35 -24.42
CA PRO A 68 9.51 -7.17 -25.13
C PRO A 68 7.98 -6.98 -25.01
N GLY A 69 7.53 -5.76 -24.75
CA GLY A 69 6.11 -5.41 -24.65
C GLY A 69 5.38 -6.00 -23.44
N LYS A 70 6.03 -6.78 -22.58
CA LYS A 70 5.42 -7.33 -21.36
C LYS A 70 5.43 -6.31 -20.22
N ARG A 71 4.29 -6.20 -19.53
CA ARG A 71 4.18 -5.44 -18.29
C ARG A 71 4.80 -6.27 -17.15
N PRO A 72 5.77 -5.74 -16.40
CA PRO A 72 6.29 -6.44 -15.23
C PRO A 72 5.24 -6.50 -14.11
N ARG A 73 5.39 -7.43 -13.18
CA ARG A 73 4.68 -7.37 -11.90
C ARG A 73 5.18 -6.14 -11.12
N LEU A 74 4.26 -5.36 -10.60
CA LEU A 74 4.55 -4.22 -9.74
C LEU A 74 3.66 -4.24 -8.50
N THR A 75 4.16 -3.72 -7.39
CA THR A 75 3.43 -3.58 -6.13
C THR A 75 2.72 -2.23 -5.99
N PRO A 76 3.18 -1.11 -6.60
CA PRO A 76 2.50 0.18 -6.52
C PRO A 76 1.04 0.09 -6.98
N ALA A 77 0.16 0.77 -6.23
CA ALA A 77 -1.27 0.88 -6.53
C ALA A 77 -1.78 2.31 -6.24
N PRO A 78 -1.17 3.34 -6.87
CA PRO A 78 -1.73 4.67 -6.81
C PRO A 78 -3.09 4.67 -7.51
N ALA A 79 -4.10 5.28 -6.89
CA ALA A 79 -5.46 5.24 -7.37
C ALA A 79 -6.07 6.64 -7.49
N LEU A 80 -6.94 6.79 -8.47
CA LEU A 80 -7.79 7.96 -8.71
C LEU A 80 -9.24 7.50 -8.74
N VAL A 81 -10.11 8.24 -8.09
CA VAL A 81 -11.55 7.94 -8.09
C VAL A 81 -12.30 9.07 -8.79
N LEU A 82 -13.14 8.66 -9.73
CA LEU A 82 -14.04 9.57 -10.43
C LEU A 82 -15.49 9.19 -10.08
N LYS A 83 -16.33 10.21 -9.87
CA LYS A 83 -17.77 10.08 -9.73
C LYS A 83 -18.42 10.94 -10.80
N ASP A 84 -19.27 10.35 -11.61
CA ASP A 84 -19.94 11.03 -12.75
C ASP A 84 -18.95 11.76 -13.67
N GLY A 85 -17.80 11.13 -13.92
CA GLY A 85 -16.72 11.68 -14.73
C GLY A 85 -15.87 12.77 -14.08
N GLN A 86 -16.17 13.16 -12.84
CA GLN A 86 -15.44 14.18 -12.09
C GLN A 86 -14.45 13.55 -11.10
N PRO A 87 -13.21 14.05 -11.00
CA PRO A 87 -12.27 13.63 -9.99
C PRO A 87 -12.76 13.98 -8.57
N VAL A 88 -12.85 12.97 -7.71
CA VAL A 88 -13.33 13.16 -6.33
C VAL A 88 -12.35 12.68 -5.26
N MET A 89 -11.39 11.83 -5.64
CA MET A 89 -10.46 11.30 -4.64
C MET A 89 -9.15 10.87 -5.28
N VAL A 90 -8.06 11.07 -4.55
CA VAL A 90 -6.79 10.42 -4.80
C VAL A 90 -6.39 9.64 -3.54
N LEU A 91 -5.88 8.41 -3.72
CA LEU A 91 -5.43 7.58 -2.61
C LEU A 91 -4.34 6.62 -3.06
N GLY A 92 -3.57 6.15 -2.11
CA GLY A 92 -2.52 5.17 -2.35
C GLY A 92 -1.57 5.06 -1.17
N GLY A 93 -0.49 4.34 -1.36
CA GLY A 93 0.46 4.11 -0.29
C GLY A 93 1.77 3.51 -0.77
N TYR A 94 2.62 3.17 0.19
CA TYR A 94 3.88 2.47 -0.03
C TYR A 94 4.07 1.36 1.01
N GLY A 95 4.89 0.34 0.71
CA GLY A 95 5.17 -0.78 1.62
C GLY A 95 5.07 -2.17 0.99
N GLY A 96 5.25 -2.29 -0.32
CA GLY A 96 5.38 -3.58 -1.01
C GLY A 96 4.06 -4.24 -1.41
N ASP A 97 3.97 -5.55 -1.29
CA ASP A 97 2.85 -6.36 -1.80
C ASP A 97 1.49 -6.11 -1.12
N HIS A 98 1.50 -5.46 0.02
CA HIS A 98 0.27 -5.17 0.79
C HIS A 98 -0.39 -3.85 0.37
N ILE A 99 0.27 -3.03 -0.46
CA ILE A 99 -0.26 -1.73 -0.91
C ILE A 99 -1.68 -1.87 -1.49
N PRO A 100 -1.97 -2.79 -2.43
CA PRO A 100 -3.32 -2.90 -2.99
C PRO A 100 -4.38 -3.28 -1.94
N GLN A 101 -4.00 -4.13 -0.96
CA GLN A 101 -4.93 -4.59 0.07
C GLN A 101 -5.37 -3.46 1.01
N GLY A 102 -4.42 -2.65 1.49
CA GLY A 102 -4.77 -1.52 2.34
C GLY A 102 -5.39 -0.36 1.55
N THR A 103 -4.98 -0.11 0.29
CA THR A 103 -5.64 0.87 -0.57
C THR A 103 -7.14 0.55 -0.71
N LEU A 104 -7.50 -0.73 -0.89
CA LEU A 104 -8.91 -1.14 -0.94
C LEU A 104 -9.62 -0.90 0.40
N GLN A 105 -9.00 -1.21 1.53
CA GLN A 105 -9.60 -1.03 2.85
C GLN A 105 -9.89 0.45 3.14
N ILE A 106 -8.91 1.35 2.93
CA ILE A 106 -9.13 2.79 3.15
C ILE A 106 -10.15 3.37 2.18
N PHE A 107 -10.20 2.87 0.95
CA PHE A 107 -11.24 3.25 -0.01
C PHE A 107 -12.64 2.88 0.50
N LEU A 108 -12.83 1.64 0.97
CA LEU A 108 -14.11 1.17 1.51
C LEU A 108 -14.47 1.93 2.80
N ASN A 109 -13.51 2.23 3.66
CA ASN A 109 -13.72 3.04 4.85
C ASN A 109 -14.34 4.39 4.51
N ALA A 110 -13.85 5.05 3.49
CA ALA A 110 -14.38 6.34 3.06
C ALA A 110 -15.72 6.23 2.30
N VAL A 111 -15.86 5.25 1.38
CA VAL A 111 -17.00 5.20 0.45
C VAL A 111 -18.19 4.45 1.01
N GLU A 112 -17.96 3.33 1.71
CA GLU A 112 -19.03 2.48 2.26
C GLU A 112 -19.37 2.83 3.71
N PHE A 113 -18.35 3.18 4.52
CA PHE A 113 -18.56 3.47 5.94
C PHE A 113 -18.64 4.97 6.23
N GLY A 114 -18.36 5.84 5.25
CA GLY A 114 -18.52 7.28 5.35
C GLY A 114 -17.50 7.99 6.25
N LEU A 115 -16.37 7.36 6.52
CA LEU A 115 -15.31 7.95 7.33
C LEU A 115 -14.63 9.09 6.59
N ASP A 116 -14.16 10.08 7.32
CA ASP A 116 -13.32 11.11 6.73
C ASP A 116 -11.94 10.56 6.34
N PRO A 117 -11.12 11.28 5.55
CA PRO A 117 -9.83 10.77 5.08
C PRO A 117 -8.86 10.37 6.20
N GLN A 118 -8.84 11.11 7.32
CA GLN A 118 -7.96 10.79 8.43
C GLN A 118 -8.46 9.55 9.18
N GLU A 119 -9.74 9.48 9.51
CA GLU A 119 -10.36 8.31 10.10
C GLU A 119 -10.16 7.08 9.21
N ALA A 120 -10.37 7.22 7.90
CA ALA A 120 -10.25 6.11 6.95
C ALA A 120 -8.84 5.48 6.90
N VAL A 121 -7.78 6.30 7.02
CA VAL A 121 -6.40 5.79 7.06
C VAL A 121 -5.98 5.30 8.45
N GLU A 122 -6.65 5.74 9.50
CA GLU A 122 -6.38 5.33 10.88
C GLU A 122 -7.00 3.98 11.23
N GLU A 123 -8.11 3.60 10.61
CA GLU A 123 -8.79 2.34 10.89
C GLU A 123 -7.85 1.12 10.86
N PRO A 124 -8.09 0.14 11.75
CA PRO A 124 -7.26 -1.06 11.82
C PRO A 124 -7.35 -1.89 10.54
N ARG A 125 -6.23 -2.45 10.13
CA ARG A 125 -6.08 -3.15 8.86
C ARG A 125 -5.76 -4.63 9.02
N VAL A 126 -6.13 -5.40 7.98
CA VAL A 126 -5.77 -6.80 7.82
C VAL A 126 -4.99 -6.99 6.53
N TYR A 127 -4.12 -8.00 6.50
CA TYR A 127 -3.33 -8.37 5.33
C TYR A 127 -3.28 -9.87 5.18
N THR A 128 -3.51 -10.37 3.96
CA THR A 128 -3.38 -11.79 3.67
C THR A 128 -2.06 -12.10 2.96
N TYR A 129 -1.60 -13.33 3.09
CA TYR A 129 -0.38 -13.83 2.47
C TYR A 129 -0.66 -14.99 1.51
N ASN A 130 -1.87 -15.00 0.93
CA ASN A 130 -2.38 -16.06 0.05
C ASN A 130 -1.75 -16.05 -1.36
N PHE A 131 -0.80 -15.20 -1.63
CA PHE A 131 -0.04 -15.17 -2.86
C PHE A 131 1.44 -14.93 -2.57
N PRO A 132 2.34 -15.45 -3.43
CA PRO A 132 3.76 -15.26 -3.24
C PRO A 132 4.14 -13.78 -3.26
N SER A 133 4.99 -13.35 -2.33
CA SER A 133 5.54 -11.99 -2.32
C SER A 133 6.36 -11.71 -3.58
N SER A 134 6.55 -10.43 -3.89
CA SER A 134 7.39 -9.99 -5.02
C SER A 134 8.89 -10.14 -4.76
N GLY A 135 9.28 -10.39 -3.51
CA GLY A 135 10.66 -10.59 -3.12
C GLY A 135 11.31 -11.86 -3.69
N SER A 136 12.62 -11.98 -3.52
CA SER A 136 13.39 -13.18 -3.88
C SER A 136 14.31 -13.57 -2.71
N PRO A 137 14.12 -14.76 -2.10
CA PRO A 137 13.06 -15.73 -2.37
C PRO A 137 11.67 -15.20 -2.01
N ALA A 138 10.64 -15.62 -2.74
CA ALA A 138 9.26 -15.23 -2.46
C ALA A 138 8.75 -15.89 -1.16
N THR A 139 8.13 -15.11 -0.28
CA THR A 139 7.39 -15.63 0.87
C THR A 139 5.97 -15.98 0.43
N TYR A 140 5.52 -17.18 0.79
CA TYR A 140 4.16 -17.65 0.52
C TYR A 140 3.60 -18.36 1.74
N LEU A 141 2.56 -17.80 2.35
CA LEU A 141 1.95 -18.30 3.58
C LEU A 141 0.43 -18.43 3.39
N PRO A 142 -0.04 -19.48 2.69
CA PRO A 142 -1.46 -19.64 2.39
C PRO A 142 -2.28 -19.81 3.68
N GLY A 143 -3.43 -19.15 3.72
CA GLY A 143 -4.31 -19.14 4.88
C GLY A 143 -3.90 -18.20 6.01
N VAL A 144 -2.70 -17.61 5.96
CA VAL A 144 -2.27 -16.65 6.98
C VAL A 144 -2.87 -15.27 6.70
N MET A 145 -3.44 -14.70 7.76
CA MET A 145 -3.92 -13.33 7.83
C MET A 145 -3.27 -12.63 9.02
N ARG A 146 -2.69 -11.48 8.81
CA ARG A 146 -2.19 -10.60 9.87
C ARG A 146 -3.19 -9.47 10.10
N ALA A 147 -3.50 -9.20 11.36
CA ALA A 147 -4.51 -8.24 11.75
C ALA A 147 -3.99 -7.32 12.86
N GLU A 148 -4.22 -6.02 12.73
CA GLU A 148 -3.85 -5.07 13.78
C GLU A 148 -4.62 -5.33 15.08
N GLY A 149 -3.96 -5.06 16.20
CA GLY A 149 -4.45 -5.40 17.53
C GLY A 149 -5.72 -4.67 17.96
N ARG A 150 -6.08 -3.58 17.29
CA ARG A 150 -7.32 -2.82 17.50
C ARG A 150 -8.58 -3.52 16.95
N ILE A 151 -8.41 -4.55 16.12
CA ILE A 151 -9.55 -5.39 15.69
C ILE A 151 -10.02 -6.23 16.86
N SER A 152 -11.32 -6.26 17.10
CA SER A 152 -11.90 -6.94 18.26
C SER A 152 -11.59 -8.44 18.27
N ALA A 153 -11.43 -8.99 19.47
CA ALA A 153 -11.11 -10.41 19.64
C ALA A 153 -12.18 -11.33 19.02
N ASP A 154 -13.45 -10.94 19.09
CA ASP A 154 -14.56 -11.72 18.53
C ASP A 154 -14.47 -11.80 17.00
N VAL A 155 -14.11 -10.71 16.34
CA VAL A 155 -13.89 -10.70 14.87
C VAL A 155 -12.71 -11.60 14.51
N LEU A 156 -11.60 -11.51 15.24
CA LEU A 156 -10.43 -12.36 14.99
C LEU A 156 -10.76 -13.84 15.22
N GLU A 157 -11.55 -14.15 16.23
CA GLU A 157 -12.00 -15.53 16.49
C GLU A 157 -12.94 -16.04 15.39
N ALA A 158 -13.89 -15.23 14.95
CA ALA A 158 -14.78 -15.59 13.84
C ALA A 158 -14.00 -15.87 12.53
N LEU A 159 -12.89 -15.15 12.30
CA LEU A 159 -12.00 -15.42 11.17
C LEU A 159 -11.26 -16.75 11.30
N ARG A 160 -10.80 -17.10 12.52
CA ARG A 160 -10.19 -18.42 12.80
C ARG A 160 -11.16 -19.56 12.55
N GLN A 161 -12.41 -19.41 13.00
CA GLN A 161 -13.48 -20.41 12.78
C GLN A 161 -13.80 -20.59 11.29
N ARG A 162 -13.53 -19.60 10.45
CA ARG A 162 -13.63 -19.69 8.98
C ARG A 162 -12.39 -20.28 8.32
N GLY A 163 -11.41 -20.73 9.10
CA GLY A 163 -10.21 -21.42 8.61
C GLY A 163 -8.99 -20.53 8.36
N HIS A 164 -9.03 -19.25 8.76
CA HIS A 164 -7.84 -18.40 8.68
C HIS A 164 -6.88 -18.65 9.84
N THR A 165 -5.58 -18.67 9.54
CA THR A 165 -4.53 -18.57 10.56
C THR A 165 -4.32 -17.09 10.87
N VAL A 166 -4.95 -16.60 11.94
CA VAL A 166 -4.91 -15.18 12.29
C VAL A 166 -3.75 -14.89 13.24
N GLU A 167 -2.78 -14.10 12.77
CA GLU A 167 -1.69 -13.52 13.56
C GLU A 167 -2.07 -12.10 13.97
N ARG A 168 -2.19 -11.86 15.30
CA ARG A 168 -2.45 -10.53 15.83
C ARG A 168 -1.16 -9.73 15.90
N LEU A 169 -1.15 -8.54 15.32
CA LEU A 169 -0.07 -7.58 15.35
C LEU A 169 -0.22 -6.59 16.51
N SER A 170 0.70 -5.64 16.63
CA SER A 170 0.54 -4.46 17.49
C SER A 170 -0.69 -3.63 17.08
N ASP A 171 -1.16 -2.78 17.97
CA ASP A 171 -2.31 -1.91 17.71
C ASP A 171 -2.09 -0.98 16.51
N TRP A 172 -0.88 -0.45 16.39
CA TRP A 172 -0.41 0.36 15.27
C TRP A 172 0.80 -0.34 14.66
N PHE A 173 0.60 -1.10 13.61
CA PHE A 173 1.67 -1.89 13.02
C PHE A 173 2.40 -1.11 11.93
N GLU A 174 3.58 -0.61 12.27
CA GLU A 174 4.44 0.21 11.39
C GLU A 174 5.15 -0.61 10.29
N GLY A 175 5.13 -1.92 10.37
CA GLY A 175 5.97 -2.81 9.55
C GLY A 175 5.41 -3.15 8.16
N VAL A 176 4.28 -2.59 7.71
CA VAL A 176 3.67 -3.03 6.45
C VAL A 176 3.56 -1.87 5.45
N CYS A 177 2.51 -1.09 5.52
CA CYS A 177 2.23 -0.06 4.52
C CYS A 177 1.73 1.22 5.17
N LEU A 178 2.12 2.35 4.59
CA LEU A 178 1.59 3.67 4.94
C LEU A 178 0.78 4.22 3.78
N TYR A 179 -0.30 4.92 4.10
CA TYR A 179 -1.27 5.40 3.13
C TYR A 179 -1.54 6.88 3.26
N GLY A 180 -2.00 7.48 2.17
CA GLY A 180 -2.53 8.83 2.14
C GLY A 180 -3.76 8.89 1.26
N MET A 181 -4.65 9.83 1.58
CA MET A 181 -5.89 10.07 0.85
C MET A 181 -6.21 11.55 0.83
N ILE A 182 -6.76 12.03 -0.28
CA ILE A 182 -7.43 13.34 -0.36
C ILE A 182 -8.79 13.13 -0.99
N ILE A 183 -9.83 13.68 -0.37
CA ILE A 183 -11.19 13.71 -0.88
C ILE A 183 -11.57 15.14 -1.23
N ARG A 184 -12.18 15.35 -2.41
CA ARG A 184 -12.82 16.58 -2.81
C ARG A 184 -14.32 16.45 -2.65
N HIS A 185 -14.92 17.28 -1.81
CA HIS A 185 -16.36 17.30 -1.65
C HIS A 185 -17.04 17.85 -2.91
N PRO A 186 -17.95 17.09 -3.55
CA PRO A 186 -18.47 17.45 -4.87
C PRO A 186 -19.28 18.75 -4.89
N HIS A 187 -19.92 19.11 -3.78
CA HIS A 187 -20.76 20.32 -3.72
C HIS A 187 -20.01 21.57 -3.27
N SER A 188 -19.10 21.45 -2.30
CA SER A 188 -18.38 22.60 -1.74
C SER A 188 -17.01 22.83 -2.37
N GLY A 189 -16.44 21.81 -3.03
CA GLY A 189 -15.07 21.85 -3.51
C GLY A 189 -14.00 21.75 -2.42
N ILE A 190 -14.40 21.65 -1.16
CA ILE A 190 -13.47 21.53 -0.02
C ILE A 190 -12.63 20.26 -0.18
N LEU A 191 -11.32 20.40 0.04
CA LEU A 191 -10.40 19.29 0.08
C LEU A 191 -10.16 18.87 1.53
N GLN A 192 -10.26 17.58 1.80
CA GLN A 192 -9.88 16.96 3.06
C GLN A 192 -8.77 15.96 2.80
N GLY A 193 -7.69 16.03 3.58
CA GLY A 193 -6.55 15.12 3.48
C GLY A 193 -6.39 14.28 4.73
N GLY A 194 -6.01 13.01 4.55
CA GLY A 194 -5.62 12.10 5.61
C GLY A 194 -4.24 11.49 5.35
N ALA A 195 -3.43 11.39 6.39
CA ALA A 195 -2.11 10.80 6.34
C ALA A 195 -1.94 9.75 7.44
N ASP A 196 -1.34 8.63 7.10
CA ASP A 196 -1.22 7.45 7.98
C ASP A 196 -0.33 7.75 9.20
N PRO A 197 -0.84 7.64 10.43
CA PRO A 197 -0.06 7.92 11.64
C PRO A 197 0.91 6.80 12.03
N ARG A 198 0.92 5.67 11.30
CA ARG A 198 1.85 4.55 11.56
C ARG A 198 3.29 4.85 11.16
N GLY A 199 3.56 6.01 10.58
CA GLY A 199 4.89 6.49 10.24
C GLY A 199 4.89 7.94 9.82
N GLU A 200 5.99 8.42 9.24
CA GLU A 200 6.12 9.81 8.81
C GLU A 200 5.31 10.04 7.53
N ALA A 201 4.15 10.69 7.68
CA ALA A 201 3.29 11.10 6.59
C ALA A 201 2.59 12.42 6.93
N TYR A 202 2.28 13.22 5.93
CA TYR A 202 1.69 14.55 6.10
C TYR A 202 0.58 14.80 5.08
N ALA A 203 -0.51 15.43 5.54
CA ALA A 203 -1.51 16.06 4.69
C ALA A 203 -1.38 17.58 4.84
N VAL A 204 -1.13 18.27 3.73
CA VAL A 204 -0.87 19.72 3.73
C VAL A 204 -1.80 20.39 2.72
N GLY A 205 -2.41 21.50 3.12
CA GLY A 205 -3.22 22.37 2.27
C GLY A 205 -2.80 23.84 2.42
N TYR A 206 -2.99 24.63 1.36
CA TYR A 206 -2.71 26.06 1.33
C TYR A 206 -3.66 26.79 0.38
#